data_092c0b7aba9fd3aeb43bd2a5936c899d
#
_entry.id   092c0b7aba9fd3aeb43bd2a5936c899d
#
_cell.length_a   1.000
_cell.length_b   1.000
_cell.length_c   1.000
_cell.angle_alpha   90.00
_cell.angle_beta   90.00
_cell.angle_gamma   90.00
#
_symmetry.space_group_name_H-M   'P 1'
#
loop_
_entity.id
_entity.type
_entity.pdbx_description
1 polymer ?
#
loop_
_entity_poly.entity_id
_entity_poly.type
_entity_poly.pdbx_seq_one_letter_code
_entity_poly.pdbx_strand_id
1 'polypeptide(L)'
;MSGEASKRSGELGEALAKELLRMIGWSPSLSTIKIPCALQEKHGTTSHGDDRLFIYNSPFLEGVTDVVHVSVKHQTGGYAKGAQGVRTKLKEHLTELNSIVNCAKFSQEVKQAVTSHRGKPKKNHRGLLVWVHSDRATLERDIRPDLGDIQLSKEHDTPVVLVDSGRASFIFHGIRHYET
;
A
#
# COMPACT_ATOMS: atom_id res chain seq x y z
N MET A 1 -23.53 7.87 12.47
CA MET A 1 -23.59 7.71 10.98
C MET A 1 -22.22 7.81 10.28
N SER A 2 -21.22 8.53 10.79
CA SER A 2 -19.89 8.64 10.11
C SER A 2 -19.05 7.35 10.14
N GLY A 3 -19.08 6.58 11.20
CA GLY A 3 -18.26 5.37 11.34
C GLY A 3 -18.63 4.23 10.39
N GLU A 4 -19.92 4.05 10.11
CA GLU A 4 -20.41 2.99 9.21
C GLU A 4 -20.08 3.29 7.74
N ALA A 5 -20.19 4.55 7.33
CA ALA A 5 -19.77 4.99 6.01
C ALA A 5 -18.25 4.85 5.80
N SER A 6 -17.45 5.15 6.82
CA SER A 6 -15.99 4.97 6.79
C SER A 6 -15.61 3.49 6.70
N LYS A 7 -16.26 2.62 7.48
CA LYS A 7 -16.05 1.16 7.42
C LYS A 7 -16.37 0.61 6.03
N ARG A 8 -17.53 0.95 5.48
CA ARG A 8 -17.95 0.53 4.14
C ARG A 8 -16.99 1.02 3.04
N SER A 9 -16.48 2.24 3.17
CA SER A 9 -15.45 2.78 2.28
C SER A 9 -14.15 1.97 2.35
N GLY A 10 -13.70 1.59 3.54
CA GLY A 10 -12.54 0.73 3.74
C GLY A 10 -12.71 -0.64 3.07
N GLU A 11 -13.83 -1.32 3.35
CA GLU A 11 -14.16 -2.63 2.77
C GLU A 11 -14.18 -2.59 1.23
N LEU A 12 -14.74 -1.52 0.64
CA LEU A 12 -14.74 -1.34 -0.81
C LEU A 12 -13.31 -1.15 -1.36
N GLY A 13 -12.51 -0.34 -0.71
CA GLY A 13 -11.10 -0.13 -1.10
C GLY A 13 -10.30 -1.42 -1.08
N GLU A 14 -10.44 -2.22 -0.02
CA GLU A 14 -9.78 -3.51 0.09
C GLU A 14 -10.23 -4.50 -0.99
N ALA A 15 -11.53 -4.52 -1.32
CA ALA A 15 -12.06 -5.36 -2.39
C ALA A 15 -11.50 -4.95 -3.76
N LEU A 16 -11.45 -3.65 -4.05
CA LEU A 16 -10.86 -3.12 -5.29
C LEU A 16 -9.37 -3.45 -5.40
N ALA A 17 -8.61 -3.22 -4.34
CA ALA A 17 -7.18 -3.53 -4.32
C ALA A 17 -6.92 -5.04 -4.47
N LYS A 18 -7.74 -5.88 -3.82
CA LYS A 18 -7.66 -7.35 -3.97
C LYS A 18 -7.85 -7.77 -5.42
N GLU A 19 -8.87 -7.24 -6.08
CA GLU A 19 -9.17 -7.60 -7.47
C GLU A 19 -8.08 -7.09 -8.41
N LEU A 20 -7.63 -5.84 -8.26
CA LEU A 20 -6.54 -5.28 -9.04
C LEU A 20 -5.27 -6.14 -8.94
N LEU A 21 -4.89 -6.51 -7.72
CA LEU A 21 -3.69 -7.33 -7.49
C LEU A 21 -3.86 -8.75 -8.04
N ARG A 22 -5.06 -9.34 -7.92
CA ARG A 22 -5.38 -10.63 -8.53
C ARG A 22 -5.24 -10.60 -10.06
N MET A 23 -5.70 -9.54 -10.69
CA MET A 23 -5.62 -9.37 -12.15
C MET A 23 -4.17 -9.35 -12.66
N ILE A 24 -3.24 -8.80 -11.90
CA ILE A 24 -1.80 -8.83 -12.23
C ILE A 24 -1.08 -10.08 -11.73
N GLY A 25 -1.83 -11.09 -11.28
CA GLY A 25 -1.28 -12.38 -10.83
C GLY A 25 -0.71 -12.37 -9.40
N TRP A 26 -0.99 -11.34 -8.60
CA TRP A 26 -0.52 -11.27 -7.22
C TRP A 26 -1.53 -11.87 -6.25
N SER A 27 -1.11 -12.96 -5.58
CA SER A 27 -1.84 -13.56 -4.46
C SER A 27 -1.14 -13.24 -3.16
N PRO A 28 -1.81 -12.63 -2.17
CA PRO A 28 -1.16 -12.24 -0.92
C PRO A 28 -0.73 -13.46 -0.12
N SER A 29 0.45 -13.38 0.47
CA SER A 29 0.95 -14.39 1.41
C SER A 29 0.20 -14.34 2.72
N LEU A 30 -0.16 -13.14 3.18
CA LEU A 30 -0.98 -12.89 4.36
C LEU A 30 -1.92 -11.70 4.10
N SER A 31 -3.04 -11.67 4.81
CA SER A 31 -4.02 -10.57 4.77
C SER A 31 -4.34 -10.12 6.19
N THR A 32 -4.48 -8.81 6.37
CA THR A 32 -4.88 -8.18 7.64
C THR A 32 -4.01 -8.61 8.82
N ILE A 33 -2.75 -8.17 8.82
CA ILE A 33 -1.79 -8.48 9.88
C ILE A 33 -1.76 -7.34 10.88
N LYS A 34 -1.81 -7.67 12.16
CA LYS A 34 -1.55 -6.72 13.24
C LYS A 34 -0.07 -6.79 13.62
N ILE A 35 0.67 -5.75 13.31
CA ILE A 35 2.10 -5.63 13.59
C ILE A 35 2.29 -4.86 14.90
N PRO A 36 2.89 -5.46 15.95
CA PRO A 36 3.24 -4.73 17.17
C PRO A 36 4.18 -3.56 16.84
N CYS A 37 3.90 -2.39 17.40
CA CYS A 37 4.75 -1.23 17.19
C CYS A 37 6.04 -1.35 18.02
N ALA A 38 7.18 -1.45 17.34
CA ALA A 38 8.50 -1.49 17.97
C ALA A 38 8.98 -0.11 18.45
N LEU A 39 8.34 0.97 17.99
CA LEU A 39 8.72 2.37 18.26
C LEU A 39 7.51 3.16 18.80
N GLN A 40 6.90 2.67 19.87
CA GLN A 40 5.63 3.21 20.40
C GLN A 40 5.69 4.70 20.74
N GLU A 41 6.76 5.16 21.37
CA GLU A 41 6.96 6.57 21.72
C GLU A 41 7.00 7.48 20.49
N LYS A 42 7.60 7.01 19.40
CA LYS A 42 7.72 7.75 18.14
C LYS A 42 6.42 7.72 17.31
N HIS A 43 5.75 6.56 17.27
CA HIS A 43 4.59 6.36 16.41
C HIS A 43 3.26 6.65 17.12
N GLY A 44 3.25 6.82 18.44
CA GLY A 44 2.04 7.12 19.23
C GLY A 44 0.99 6.01 19.20
N THR A 45 1.39 4.77 18.86
CA THR A 45 0.47 3.62 18.78
C THR A 45 1.14 2.34 19.29
N THR A 46 0.34 1.40 19.76
CA THR A 46 0.82 0.09 20.21
C THR A 46 0.94 -0.94 19.09
N SER A 47 0.26 -0.70 17.97
CA SER A 47 0.28 -1.61 16.81
C SER A 47 -0.10 -0.89 15.52
N HIS A 48 0.28 -1.48 14.40
CA HIS A 48 -0.07 -1.07 13.05
C HIS A 48 -0.88 -2.18 12.36
N GLY A 49 -1.79 -1.79 11.45
CA GLY A 49 -2.44 -2.72 10.52
C GLY A 49 -1.67 -2.76 9.21
N ASP A 50 -1.39 -3.96 8.70
CA ASP A 50 -0.89 -4.18 7.35
C ASP A 50 -2.00 -4.89 6.57
N ASP A 51 -2.56 -4.24 5.57
CA ASP A 51 -3.75 -4.74 4.88
C ASP A 51 -3.44 -6.04 4.13
N ARG A 52 -2.27 -6.13 3.51
CA ARG A 52 -1.79 -7.32 2.80
C ARG A 52 -0.28 -7.38 2.78
N LEU A 53 0.24 -8.60 2.84
CA LEU A 53 1.67 -8.89 2.73
C LEU A 53 1.92 -9.84 1.57
N PHE A 54 2.84 -9.46 0.68
CA PHE A 54 3.35 -10.33 -0.37
C PHE A 54 4.80 -10.68 -0.09
N ILE A 55 5.12 -11.97 -0.22
CA ILE A 55 6.47 -12.49 0.00
C ILE A 55 6.85 -13.32 -1.22
N TYR A 56 7.92 -12.94 -1.89
CA TYR A 56 8.46 -13.70 -3.01
C TYR A 56 9.97 -13.57 -3.08
N ASN A 57 10.63 -14.60 -3.61
CA ASN A 57 12.06 -14.49 -3.88
C ASN A 57 12.26 -13.62 -5.13
N SER A 58 13.15 -12.64 -5.03
CA SER A 58 13.37 -11.69 -6.10
C SER A 58 13.81 -12.41 -7.39
N PRO A 59 13.11 -12.16 -8.51
CA PRO A 59 13.52 -12.76 -9.78
C PRO A 59 14.79 -12.10 -10.36
N PHE A 60 15.18 -10.93 -9.85
CA PHE A 60 16.30 -10.15 -10.37
C PHE A 60 17.53 -10.17 -9.48
N LEU A 61 17.37 -10.50 -8.19
CA LEU A 61 18.44 -10.43 -7.19
C LEU A 61 18.59 -11.78 -6.50
N GLU A 62 19.69 -12.45 -6.75
CA GLU A 62 19.99 -13.71 -6.08
C GLU A 62 20.13 -13.51 -4.56
N GLY A 63 19.63 -14.47 -3.80
CA GLY A 63 19.72 -14.44 -2.33
C GLY A 63 18.80 -13.42 -1.64
N VAL A 64 17.89 -12.76 -2.37
CA VAL A 64 16.97 -11.72 -1.86
C VAL A 64 15.53 -12.21 -1.86
N THR A 65 14.82 -11.93 -0.78
CA THR A 65 13.35 -12.02 -0.68
C THR A 65 12.77 -10.64 -0.61
N ASP A 66 11.89 -10.30 -1.53
CA ASP A 66 11.09 -9.09 -1.47
C ASP A 66 9.88 -9.33 -0.56
N VAL A 67 9.66 -8.40 0.36
CA VAL A 67 8.55 -8.37 1.33
C VAL A 67 7.80 -7.08 1.09
N VAL A 68 6.63 -7.18 0.45
CA VAL A 68 5.85 -6.00 0.04
C VAL A 68 4.67 -5.82 0.98
N HIS A 69 4.67 -4.70 1.68
CA HIS A 69 3.63 -4.25 2.58
C HIS A 69 2.64 -3.38 1.83
N VAL A 70 1.37 -3.76 1.83
CA VAL A 70 0.33 -3.03 1.08
C VAL A 70 -0.55 -2.26 2.04
N SER A 71 -0.66 -0.96 1.83
CA SER A 71 -1.67 -0.12 2.47
C SER A 71 -2.69 0.34 1.45
N VAL A 72 -3.96 0.15 1.78
CA VAL A 72 -5.09 0.54 0.93
C VAL A 72 -5.80 1.74 1.52
N LYS A 73 -5.91 2.80 0.74
CA LYS A 73 -6.63 4.02 1.10
C LYS A 73 -7.72 4.29 0.08
N HIS A 74 -8.95 4.23 0.53
CA HIS A 74 -10.11 4.50 -0.29
C HIS A 74 -10.95 5.62 0.28
N GLN A 75 -11.50 6.45 -0.59
CA GLN A 75 -12.45 7.50 -0.23
C GLN A 75 -13.60 7.55 -1.25
N THR A 76 -14.79 7.89 -0.79
CA THR A 76 -15.99 7.98 -1.65
C THR A 76 -15.99 9.20 -2.56
N GLY A 77 -15.38 10.30 -2.13
CA GLY A 77 -15.14 11.48 -2.96
C GLY A 77 -13.83 11.40 -3.74
N GLY A 78 -13.57 12.36 -4.62
CA GLY A 78 -12.31 12.49 -5.34
C GLY A 78 -11.13 12.88 -4.44
N TYR A 79 -9.94 12.93 -5.01
CA TYR A 79 -8.76 13.45 -4.32
C TYR A 79 -8.97 14.90 -3.85
N ALA A 80 -8.21 15.31 -2.85
CA ALA A 80 -8.23 16.68 -2.36
C ALA A 80 -8.08 17.70 -3.50
N LYS A 81 -8.74 18.84 -3.35
CA LYS A 81 -8.65 19.92 -4.34
C LYS A 81 -7.27 20.55 -4.31
N GLY A 82 -6.67 20.67 -5.51
CA GLY A 82 -5.37 21.30 -5.72
C GLY A 82 -4.18 20.43 -5.29
N ALA A 83 -3.02 20.70 -5.87
CA ALA A 83 -1.79 19.93 -5.69
C ALA A 83 -1.33 19.88 -4.22
N GLN A 84 -1.46 20.98 -3.49
CA GLN A 84 -1.05 21.03 -2.08
C GLN A 84 -1.87 20.07 -1.20
N GLY A 85 -3.20 19.99 -1.41
CA GLY A 85 -4.05 19.06 -0.66
C GLY A 85 -3.70 17.60 -0.97
N VAL A 86 -3.45 17.27 -2.23
CA VAL A 86 -3.00 15.94 -2.66
C VAL A 86 -1.66 15.59 -1.99
N ARG A 87 -0.67 16.48 -2.05
CA ARG A 87 0.64 16.28 -1.42
C ARG A 87 0.55 16.06 0.09
N THR A 88 -0.27 16.86 0.78
CA THR A 88 -0.44 16.73 2.24
C THR A 88 -1.01 15.35 2.58
N LYS A 89 -2.07 14.93 1.89
CA LYS A 89 -2.71 13.62 2.13
C LYS A 89 -1.77 12.46 1.77
N LEU A 90 -1.05 12.56 0.67
CA LEU A 90 -0.07 11.55 0.30
C LEU A 90 1.04 11.41 1.34
N LYS A 91 1.57 12.52 1.87
CA LYS A 91 2.57 12.48 2.95
C LYS A 91 2.06 11.75 4.19
N GLU A 92 0.81 11.98 4.61
CA GLU A 92 0.19 11.27 5.74
C GLU A 92 0.18 9.75 5.48
N HIS A 93 -0.28 9.32 4.31
CA HIS A 93 -0.34 7.90 3.94
C HIS A 93 1.04 7.26 3.84
N LEU A 94 2.01 7.97 3.26
CA LEU A 94 3.39 7.48 3.16
C LEU A 94 4.05 7.37 4.53
N THR A 95 3.81 8.31 5.44
CA THR A 95 4.32 8.27 6.82
C THR A 95 3.76 7.07 7.58
N GLU A 96 2.46 6.83 7.45
CA GLU A 96 1.82 5.66 8.05
C GLU A 96 2.42 4.36 7.51
N LEU A 97 2.52 4.20 6.18
CA LEU A 97 3.08 3.01 5.55
C LEU A 97 4.55 2.81 5.92
N ASN A 98 5.35 3.86 5.94
CA ASN A 98 6.75 3.78 6.38
C ASN A 98 6.85 3.29 7.85
N SER A 99 5.96 3.74 8.72
CA SER A 99 5.90 3.27 10.11
C SER A 99 5.53 1.79 10.21
N ILE A 100 4.57 1.33 9.39
CA ILE A 100 4.21 -0.10 9.26
C ILE A 100 5.44 -0.91 8.87
N VAL A 101 6.09 -0.54 7.76
CA VAL A 101 7.25 -1.27 7.22
C VAL A 101 8.40 -1.31 8.22
N ASN A 102 8.70 -0.20 8.89
CA ASN A 102 9.79 -0.14 9.86
C ASN A 102 9.51 -1.03 11.07
N CYS A 103 8.28 -1.11 11.57
CA CYS A 103 7.92 -2.02 12.66
C CYS A 103 7.85 -3.48 12.20
N ALA A 104 7.41 -3.73 10.97
CA ALA A 104 7.32 -5.07 10.39
C ALA A 104 8.66 -5.80 10.31
N LYS A 105 9.76 -5.08 10.12
CA LYS A 105 11.13 -5.63 10.13
C LYS A 105 11.45 -6.36 11.45
N PHE A 106 10.78 -6.00 12.55
CA PHE A 106 10.95 -6.61 13.87
C PHE A 106 9.85 -7.60 14.25
N SER A 107 8.72 -7.64 13.51
CA SER A 107 7.58 -8.52 13.79
C SER A 107 7.92 -9.99 13.66
N GLN A 108 7.53 -10.79 14.63
CA GLN A 108 7.69 -12.25 14.60
C GLN A 108 6.76 -12.88 13.58
N GLU A 109 5.55 -12.38 13.42
CA GLU A 109 4.58 -12.84 12.45
C GLU A 109 5.11 -12.70 11.02
N VAL A 110 5.71 -11.55 10.70
CA VAL A 110 6.34 -11.32 9.38
C VAL A 110 7.55 -12.24 9.19
N LYS A 111 8.39 -12.42 10.20
CA LYS A 111 9.53 -13.35 10.14
C LYS A 111 9.09 -14.79 9.90
N GLN A 112 8.06 -15.24 10.59
CA GLN A 112 7.48 -16.58 10.42
C GLN A 112 6.92 -16.76 9.00
N ALA A 113 6.18 -15.75 8.49
CA ALA A 113 5.65 -15.77 7.13
C ALA A 113 6.79 -15.88 6.09
N VAL A 114 7.84 -15.09 6.21
CA VAL A 114 9.01 -15.17 5.33
C VAL A 114 9.67 -16.56 5.39
N THR A 115 9.79 -17.13 6.58
CA THR A 115 10.35 -18.47 6.76
C THR A 115 9.47 -19.53 6.09
N SER A 116 8.15 -19.45 6.25
CA SER A 116 7.20 -20.37 5.62
C SER A 116 7.24 -20.32 4.09
N HIS A 117 7.60 -19.16 3.52
CA HIS A 117 7.81 -18.99 2.08
C HIS A 117 9.21 -19.38 1.61
N ARG A 118 10.02 -20.06 2.43
CA ARG A 118 11.42 -20.40 2.13
C ARG A 118 12.22 -19.16 1.68
N GLY A 119 12.00 -18.06 2.39
CA GLY A 119 12.64 -16.77 2.09
C GLY A 119 14.16 -16.87 2.16
N LYS A 120 14.81 -16.13 1.28
CA LYS A 120 16.28 -16.02 1.20
C LYS A 120 16.82 -15.20 2.38
N PRO A 121 18.14 -15.27 2.67
CA PRO A 121 18.74 -14.59 3.82
C PRO A 121 18.52 -13.08 3.84
N LYS A 122 18.68 -12.40 2.70
CA LYS A 122 18.48 -10.96 2.58
C LYS A 122 16.99 -10.65 2.34
N LYS A 123 16.41 -9.78 3.17
CA LYS A 123 15.04 -9.29 3.03
C LYS A 123 15.06 -7.85 2.54
N ASN A 124 14.22 -7.58 1.57
CA ASN A 124 14.06 -6.26 0.99
C ASN A 124 12.62 -5.80 1.20
N HIS A 125 12.40 -4.99 2.23
CA HIS A 125 11.07 -4.49 2.56
C HIS A 125 10.72 -3.30 1.68
N ARG A 126 9.50 -3.32 1.12
CA ARG A 126 8.95 -2.27 0.24
C ARG A 126 7.53 -1.96 0.62
N GLY A 127 7.08 -0.76 0.32
CA GLY A 127 5.69 -0.36 0.45
C GLY A 127 4.97 -0.38 -0.91
N LEU A 128 3.69 -0.74 -0.90
CA LEU A 128 2.75 -0.51 -1.99
C LEU A 128 1.56 0.26 -1.42
N LEU A 129 1.40 1.50 -1.83
CA LEU A 129 0.25 2.32 -1.47
C LEU A 129 -0.76 2.29 -2.62
N VAL A 130 -1.92 1.67 -2.37
CA VAL A 130 -3.07 1.75 -3.27
C VAL A 130 -3.99 2.85 -2.76
N TRP A 131 -3.97 4.00 -3.42
CA TRP A 131 -4.78 5.15 -3.03
C TRP A 131 -5.80 5.49 -4.12
N VAL A 132 -7.03 5.07 -3.90
CA VAL A 132 -8.11 5.14 -4.89
C VAL A 132 -9.36 5.81 -4.33
N HIS A 133 -10.26 6.21 -5.21
CA HIS A 133 -11.56 6.80 -4.84
C HIS A 133 -12.68 6.32 -5.77
N SER A 134 -13.93 6.60 -5.40
CA SER A 134 -15.14 6.22 -6.16
C SER A 134 -15.82 7.37 -6.87
N ASP A 135 -15.23 8.55 -6.93
CA ASP A 135 -15.80 9.68 -7.68
C ASP A 135 -15.65 9.42 -9.19
N ARG A 136 -16.77 9.20 -9.84
CA ARG A 136 -16.84 8.86 -11.28
C ARG A 136 -16.27 9.94 -12.19
N ALA A 137 -16.35 11.21 -11.79
CA ALA A 137 -15.86 12.32 -12.59
C ALA A 137 -14.33 12.37 -12.66
N THR A 138 -13.64 11.70 -11.72
CA THR A 138 -12.19 11.77 -11.59
C THR A 138 -11.51 10.39 -11.43
N LEU A 139 -12.22 9.29 -11.80
CA LEU A 139 -11.70 7.92 -11.66
C LEU A 139 -10.38 7.71 -12.39
N GLU A 140 -10.16 8.37 -13.51
CA GLU A 140 -8.93 8.26 -14.31
C GLU A 140 -7.90 9.34 -13.99
N ARG A 141 -8.13 10.12 -12.93
CA ARG A 141 -7.21 11.19 -12.55
C ARG A 141 -5.85 10.64 -12.16
N ASP A 142 -4.84 11.03 -12.91
CA ASP A 142 -3.43 10.86 -12.59
C ASP A 142 -2.99 11.98 -11.64
N ILE A 143 -2.49 11.62 -10.47
CA ILE A 143 -2.01 12.60 -9.50
C ILE A 143 -0.52 12.93 -9.64
N ARG A 144 0.23 12.28 -10.55
CA ARG A 144 1.66 12.55 -10.75
C ARG A 144 1.98 14.02 -10.99
N PRO A 145 1.20 14.77 -11.81
CA PRO A 145 1.44 16.19 -11.98
C PRO A 145 1.33 17.01 -10.69
N ASP A 146 0.52 16.52 -9.75
CA ASP A 146 0.35 17.17 -8.43
C ASP A 146 1.52 16.92 -7.48
N LEU A 147 2.38 15.91 -7.76
CA LEU A 147 3.43 15.44 -6.85
C LEU A 147 4.79 16.13 -7.03
N GLY A 148 4.95 16.98 -8.06
CA GLY A 148 6.17 17.77 -8.23
C GLY A 148 6.60 18.40 -6.91
N ASP A 149 7.87 18.37 -6.57
CA ASP A 149 8.45 18.94 -5.36
C ASP A 149 7.96 18.35 -4.03
N ILE A 150 7.39 17.14 -4.04
CA ILE A 150 7.06 16.46 -2.80
C ILE A 150 8.35 16.14 -2.02
N GLN A 151 8.53 16.82 -0.90
CA GLN A 151 9.62 16.53 0.01
C GLN A 151 9.12 15.63 1.15
N LEU A 152 9.69 14.44 1.24
CA LEU A 152 9.47 13.53 2.35
C LEU A 152 10.52 13.79 3.44
N SER A 153 10.21 13.43 4.68
CA SER A 153 11.21 13.54 5.75
C SER A 153 12.37 12.56 5.49
N LYS A 154 13.56 12.87 6.03
CA LYS A 154 14.74 11.98 5.92
C LYS A 154 14.52 10.58 6.53
N GLU A 155 13.47 10.42 7.29
CA GLU A 155 13.09 9.14 7.91
C GLU A 155 12.29 8.21 6.99
N HIS A 156 11.89 8.70 5.80
CA HIS A 156 11.25 7.88 4.77
C HIS A 156 12.33 7.14 3.98
N ASP A 157 12.79 6.02 4.55
CA ASP A 157 13.82 5.15 3.96
C ASP A 157 13.26 3.97 3.16
N THR A 158 11.94 3.76 3.25
CA THR A 158 11.28 2.66 2.56
C THR A 158 10.90 3.05 1.14
N PRO A 159 11.35 2.32 0.11
CA PRO A 159 10.84 2.50 -1.25
C PRO A 159 9.35 2.17 -1.31
N VAL A 160 8.55 3.08 -1.86
CA VAL A 160 7.10 2.90 -1.99
C VAL A 160 6.68 3.05 -3.45
N VAL A 161 5.90 2.08 -3.92
CA VAL A 161 5.17 2.18 -5.19
C VAL A 161 3.78 2.73 -4.90
N LEU A 162 3.37 3.74 -5.67
CA LEU A 162 2.03 4.32 -5.57
C LEU A 162 1.18 3.87 -6.76
N VAL A 163 0.00 3.33 -6.44
CA VAL A 163 -1.08 3.06 -7.39
C VAL A 163 -2.24 3.99 -7.06
N ASP A 164 -2.40 5.03 -7.86
CA ASP A 164 -3.53 5.95 -7.80
C ASP A 164 -4.72 5.46 -8.65
N SER A 165 -5.84 6.20 -8.65
CA SER A 165 -7.02 5.84 -9.44
C SER A 165 -6.73 5.77 -10.93
N GLY A 166 -5.91 6.68 -11.48
CA GLY A 166 -5.53 6.67 -12.88
C GLY A 166 -4.76 5.42 -13.27
N ARG A 167 -3.77 5.02 -12.45
CA ARG A 167 -3.03 3.76 -12.67
C ARG A 167 -3.89 2.53 -12.47
N ALA A 168 -4.74 2.52 -11.45
CA ALA A 168 -5.67 1.42 -11.21
C ALA A 168 -6.62 1.23 -12.40
N SER A 169 -7.18 2.32 -12.92
CA SER A 169 -8.03 2.33 -14.11
C SER A 169 -7.27 1.82 -15.34
N PHE A 170 -6.06 2.32 -15.57
CA PHE A 170 -5.21 1.87 -16.68
C PHE A 170 -4.93 0.37 -16.65
N ILE A 171 -4.54 -0.16 -15.50
CA ILE A 171 -4.26 -1.61 -15.32
C ILE A 171 -5.54 -2.41 -15.60
N PHE A 172 -6.66 -1.99 -15.01
CA PHE A 172 -7.95 -2.66 -15.18
C PHE A 172 -8.38 -2.72 -16.65
N HIS A 173 -8.35 -1.60 -17.37
CA HIS A 173 -8.74 -1.55 -18.78
C HIS A 173 -7.74 -2.28 -19.67
N GLY A 174 -6.44 -2.16 -19.39
CA GLY A 174 -5.40 -2.86 -20.13
C GLY A 174 -5.57 -4.36 -20.08
N ILE A 175 -5.79 -4.94 -18.91
CA ILE A 175 -5.96 -6.39 -18.76
C ILE A 175 -7.25 -6.86 -19.44
N ARG A 176 -8.38 -6.18 -19.22
CA ARG A 176 -9.66 -6.54 -19.84
C ARG A 176 -9.62 -6.50 -21.36
N HIS A 177 -8.82 -5.63 -21.94
CA HIS A 177 -8.69 -5.56 -23.40
C HIS A 177 -7.96 -6.78 -23.99
N TYR A 178 -7.13 -7.46 -23.21
CA TYR A 178 -6.42 -8.67 -23.65
C TYR A 178 -7.21 -9.97 -23.39
N GLU A 179 -8.26 -9.92 -22.57
CA GLU A 179 -9.12 -11.08 -22.31
C GLU A 179 -10.30 -11.22 -23.30
N THR A 180 -10.48 -10.23 -24.20
CA THR A 180 -11.47 -10.23 -25.29
C THR A 180 -10.82 -10.55 -26.62
#